data_35103abe38ba44148b9dd4d286a31ad8
#
_entry.id   35103abe38ba44148b9dd4d286a31ad8
#
_cell.length_a   1.000
_cell.length_b   1.000
_cell.length_c   1.000
_cell.angle_alpha   90.00
_cell.angle_beta   90.00
_cell.angle_gamma   90.00
#
_symmetry.space_group_name_H-M   'P 1'
#
loop_
_entity.id
_entity.type
_entity.pdbx_description
1 polymer ?
#
loop_
_entity_poly.entity_id
_entity_poly.type
_entity_poly.pdbx_seq_one_letter_code
_entity_poly.pdbx_strand_id
1 'polypeptide(L)'
;MEMSTFKALIICLCMLSSSHSFASTSPWDNIRKERIETLLPAALEAAAVDAWIVICRENNNDPLAEHVGGENAGGVATFVFYNDVQGFHSLVFSPSSEAQAIDDLNIHDEVVHVDRSVSTIKIAAKFIQNKNFKTIAINSSNSNAQADGLSFTQRLSLEKALGEEFSKRLVSSENLVYEWLSIKLPAEVDILRQAAQMSRDFQIEAYKQIIPGKSTDADIARFLKAKMKEHGVKDAWAPAQNPNVNSGPDRGHSHSTDKVILAGDVIQIDFGVKLHDKWVSDIQRFAYVLHPGETKAPKDIEYYWKSARDGGNAAFKAMRPGVKGEDVDRAQHILMDKAGSAPIPWSTGHPVGYVAHDTGPNLGGSQSTSPRASAQKLLKQGMVFAFDGFHAWKRKDGTFKTISVEEMAVITKTGAEYLIPPQQNLILIPSR
;
A
#
# COMPACT_ATOMS: atom_id res chain seq x y z
N MET A 1 -1.22 -29.28 83.14
CA MET A 1 -1.76 -28.06 82.54
C MET A 1 -0.85 -27.71 81.33
N GLU A 2 -1.08 -28.37 80.23
CA GLU A 2 -0.28 -28.26 79.00
C GLU A 2 -1.06 -27.50 77.96
N MET A 3 -0.50 -26.42 77.46
CA MET A 3 -1.05 -25.64 76.36
C MET A 3 -0.48 -26.16 75.03
N SER A 4 -1.33 -26.77 74.27
CA SER A 4 -1.02 -27.23 72.95
C SER A 4 -1.12 -26.07 71.93
N THR A 5 0.03 -25.78 71.26
CA THR A 5 0.14 -24.79 70.19
C THR A 5 -0.20 -25.41 68.82
N PHE A 6 -1.34 -25.00 68.25
CA PHE A 6 -1.71 -25.32 66.84
C PHE A 6 -0.88 -24.44 65.87
N LYS A 7 -0.01 -25.07 65.12
CA LYS A 7 0.63 -24.42 63.97
C LYS A 7 -0.25 -24.58 62.73
N ALA A 8 -0.81 -23.49 62.25
CA ALA A 8 -1.52 -23.46 60.96
C ALA A 8 -0.51 -23.39 59.83
N LEU A 9 -0.50 -24.38 58.94
CA LEU A 9 0.32 -24.43 57.70
C LEU A 9 -0.48 -23.77 56.59
N ILE A 10 -0.10 -22.57 56.20
CA ILE A 10 -0.63 -21.88 55.02
C ILE A 10 0.06 -22.44 53.80
N ILE A 11 -0.62 -23.27 53.01
CA ILE A 11 -0.18 -23.72 51.71
C ILE A 11 -0.55 -22.63 50.70
N CYS A 12 0.45 -21.86 50.24
CA CYS A 12 0.31 -20.87 49.17
C CYS A 12 0.33 -21.63 47.86
N LEU A 13 -0.85 -21.84 47.24
CA LEU A 13 -1.00 -22.46 45.91
C LEU A 13 -0.70 -21.39 44.88
N CYS A 14 0.56 -21.29 44.41
CA CYS A 14 0.91 -20.48 43.25
C CYS A 14 0.33 -21.16 42.00
N MET A 15 -0.84 -20.69 41.52
CA MET A 15 -1.29 -20.97 40.19
C MET A 15 -0.37 -20.25 39.17
N LEU A 16 0.58 -20.98 38.62
CA LEU A 16 1.30 -20.59 37.45
C LEU A 16 0.29 -20.65 36.29
N SER A 17 -0.35 -19.52 36.00
CA SER A 17 -1.03 -19.33 34.71
C SER A 17 0.05 -19.24 33.63
N SER A 18 0.37 -20.37 33.01
CA SER A 18 1.11 -20.39 31.75
C SER A 18 0.24 -19.72 30.69
N SER A 19 0.45 -18.42 30.49
CA SER A 19 0.00 -17.73 29.30
C SER A 19 0.76 -18.34 28.13
N HIS A 20 0.17 -19.33 27.48
CA HIS A 20 0.57 -19.72 26.15
C HIS A 20 0.22 -18.52 25.24
N SER A 21 1.19 -17.66 25.04
CA SER A 21 1.19 -16.74 23.91
C SER A 21 1.24 -17.61 22.65
N PHE A 22 0.08 -17.97 22.10
CA PHE A 22 -0.01 -18.37 20.71
C PHE A 22 0.53 -17.16 19.96
N ALA A 23 1.74 -17.24 19.42
CA ALA A 23 2.18 -16.34 18.38
C ALA A 23 1.09 -16.41 17.30
N SER A 24 0.33 -15.33 17.17
CA SER A 24 -0.65 -15.19 16.10
C SER A 24 0.15 -15.34 14.81
N THR A 25 -0.04 -16.44 14.08
CA THR A 25 0.56 -16.63 12.77
C THR A 25 0.17 -15.42 11.93
N SER A 26 1.15 -14.78 11.33
CA SER A 26 0.89 -13.62 10.47
C SER A 26 -0.15 -14.00 9.43
N PRO A 27 -1.20 -13.19 9.19
CA PRO A 27 -2.17 -13.48 8.13
C PRO A 27 -1.49 -13.58 6.74
N TRP A 28 -0.27 -13.07 6.63
CA TRP A 28 0.51 -13.05 5.40
C TRP A 28 0.76 -14.43 4.81
N ASP A 29 1.09 -15.44 5.61
CA ASP A 29 1.46 -16.77 5.09
C ASP A 29 0.31 -17.42 4.31
N ASN A 30 -0.91 -17.35 4.85
CA ASN A 30 -2.11 -17.85 4.17
C ASN A 30 -2.48 -17.00 2.94
N ILE A 31 -2.43 -15.67 3.07
CA ILE A 31 -2.74 -14.74 1.99
C ILE A 31 -1.74 -14.91 0.84
N ARG A 32 -0.44 -15.00 1.15
CA ARG A 32 0.61 -15.20 0.15
C ARG A 32 0.39 -16.50 -0.63
N LYS A 33 0.09 -17.59 0.07
CA LYS A 33 -0.23 -18.87 -0.55
C LYS A 33 -1.42 -18.74 -1.52
N GLU A 34 -2.55 -18.20 -1.04
CA GLU A 34 -3.74 -17.98 -1.85
C GLU A 34 -3.44 -17.10 -3.07
N ARG A 35 -2.63 -16.05 -2.93
CA ARG A 35 -2.23 -15.19 -4.05
C ARG A 35 -1.42 -15.94 -5.12
N ILE A 36 -0.49 -16.82 -4.70
CA ILE A 36 0.32 -17.64 -5.61
C ILE A 36 -0.58 -18.65 -6.32
N GLU A 37 -1.45 -19.33 -5.59
CA GLU A 37 -2.29 -20.41 -6.14
C GLU A 37 -3.45 -19.90 -7.01
N THR A 38 -4.02 -18.71 -6.70
CA THR A 38 -5.25 -18.24 -7.36
C THR A 38 -5.06 -17.07 -8.30
N LEU A 39 -4.20 -16.09 -7.97
CA LEU A 39 -4.04 -14.87 -8.77
C LEU A 39 -2.86 -14.96 -9.77
N LEU A 40 -1.77 -15.62 -9.39
CA LEU A 40 -0.59 -15.67 -10.25
C LEU A 40 -0.80 -16.47 -11.55
N PRO A 41 -1.52 -17.61 -11.57
CA PRO A 41 -1.85 -18.31 -12.81
C PRO A 41 -2.55 -17.43 -13.84
N ALA A 42 -3.58 -16.69 -13.40
CA ALA A 42 -4.32 -15.76 -14.24
C ALA A 42 -3.47 -14.56 -14.70
N ALA A 43 -2.54 -14.11 -13.85
CA ALA A 43 -1.62 -13.02 -14.19
C ALA A 43 -0.59 -13.44 -15.25
N LEU A 44 -0.06 -14.67 -15.21
CA LEU A 44 0.78 -15.24 -16.26
C LEU A 44 0.06 -15.28 -17.61
N GLU A 45 -1.18 -15.76 -17.60
CA GLU A 45 -2.02 -15.82 -18.81
C GLU A 45 -2.30 -14.40 -19.35
N ALA A 46 -2.75 -13.47 -18.51
CA ALA A 46 -3.07 -12.10 -18.90
C ALA A 46 -1.85 -11.33 -19.42
N ALA A 47 -0.66 -11.63 -18.92
CA ALA A 47 0.61 -11.06 -19.39
C ALA A 47 1.17 -11.76 -20.63
N ALA A 48 0.56 -12.87 -21.09
CA ALA A 48 1.00 -13.70 -22.20
C ALA A 48 2.46 -14.16 -22.06
N VAL A 49 2.85 -14.62 -20.85
CA VAL A 49 4.18 -15.18 -20.59
C VAL A 49 4.07 -16.65 -20.18
N ASP A 50 4.98 -17.49 -20.70
CA ASP A 50 4.98 -18.92 -20.40
C ASP A 50 5.58 -19.21 -19.03
N ALA A 51 6.60 -18.44 -18.63
CA ALA A 51 7.27 -18.60 -17.35
C ALA A 51 7.75 -17.26 -16.79
N TRP A 52 7.84 -17.18 -15.48
CA TRP A 52 8.40 -16.05 -14.74
C TRP A 52 9.55 -16.52 -13.84
N ILE A 53 10.68 -15.82 -13.91
CA ILE A 53 11.86 -16.08 -13.10
C ILE A 53 12.07 -14.94 -12.11
N VAL A 54 12.16 -15.28 -10.81
CA VAL A 54 12.57 -14.35 -9.75
C VAL A 54 13.87 -14.86 -9.13
N ILE A 55 14.86 -13.99 -8.98
CA ILE A 55 16.16 -14.33 -8.39
C ILE A 55 16.33 -13.58 -7.08
N CYS A 56 16.19 -14.29 -5.98
CA CYS A 56 16.33 -13.77 -4.63
C CYS A 56 17.72 -14.04 -4.05
N ARG A 57 18.14 -13.19 -3.10
CA ARG A 57 19.44 -13.28 -2.40
C ARG A 57 19.38 -12.60 -1.05
N GLU A 58 20.30 -12.95 -0.16
CA GLU A 58 20.54 -12.16 1.04
C GLU A 58 20.98 -10.74 0.70
N ASN A 59 20.49 -9.77 1.45
CA ASN A 59 20.77 -8.35 1.32
C ASN A 59 20.44 -7.77 -0.07
N ASN A 60 19.83 -6.61 -0.11
CA ASN A 60 19.37 -5.98 -1.35
C ASN A 60 18.64 -7.00 -2.27
N ASN A 61 17.64 -7.65 -1.69
CA ASN A 61 16.83 -8.68 -2.32
C ASN A 61 15.91 -8.10 -3.42
N ASP A 62 15.30 -8.98 -4.23
CA ASP A 62 14.24 -8.58 -5.15
C ASP A 62 13.08 -7.93 -4.37
N PRO A 63 12.46 -6.83 -4.84
CA PRO A 63 11.30 -6.20 -4.19
C PRO A 63 10.13 -7.17 -3.94
N LEU A 64 10.02 -8.22 -4.74
CA LEU A 64 8.97 -9.25 -4.61
C LEU A 64 9.40 -10.47 -3.77
N ALA A 65 10.58 -10.44 -3.16
CA ALA A 65 11.10 -11.59 -2.40
C ALA A 65 10.09 -12.11 -1.37
N GLU A 66 9.51 -11.24 -0.56
CA GLU A 66 8.52 -11.62 0.45
C GLU A 66 7.21 -12.16 -0.17
N HIS A 67 6.89 -11.77 -1.40
CA HIS A 67 5.71 -12.27 -2.11
C HIS A 67 5.89 -13.70 -2.64
N VAL A 68 7.14 -14.10 -2.88
CA VAL A 68 7.48 -15.42 -3.43
C VAL A 68 8.25 -16.32 -2.44
N GLY A 69 8.34 -15.96 -1.15
CA GLY A 69 9.08 -16.76 -0.17
C GLY A 69 10.60 -16.62 -0.24
N GLY A 70 11.10 -15.63 -0.98
CA GLY A 70 12.51 -15.38 -1.18
C GLY A 70 13.19 -14.60 -0.06
N GLU A 71 12.48 -14.18 0.97
CA GLU A 71 13.03 -13.54 2.17
C GLU A 71 13.97 -14.47 2.95
N ASN A 72 13.77 -15.78 2.83
CA ASN A 72 14.59 -16.81 3.47
C ASN A 72 15.82 -17.23 2.64
N ALA A 73 16.08 -16.61 1.49
CA ALA A 73 17.23 -16.90 0.67
C ALA A 73 18.53 -16.34 1.29
N GLY A 74 19.31 -17.15 1.98
CA GLY A 74 20.63 -16.78 2.52
C GLY A 74 21.71 -16.69 1.42
N GLY A 75 21.62 -17.56 0.41
CA GLY A 75 22.40 -17.50 -0.83
C GLY A 75 21.53 -17.01 -1.99
N VAL A 76 21.85 -17.43 -3.21
CA VAL A 76 21.02 -17.14 -4.38
C VAL A 76 19.99 -18.26 -4.56
N ALA A 77 18.71 -17.94 -4.44
CA ALA A 77 17.59 -18.81 -4.79
C ALA A 77 16.94 -18.34 -6.09
N THR A 78 16.51 -19.25 -6.95
CA THR A 78 15.87 -18.97 -8.23
C THR A 78 14.49 -19.62 -8.25
N PHE A 79 13.47 -18.79 -8.34
CA PHE A 79 12.06 -19.16 -8.37
C PHE A 79 11.59 -19.18 -9.82
N VAL A 80 10.81 -20.18 -10.20
CA VAL A 80 10.24 -20.33 -11.53
C VAL A 80 8.75 -20.63 -11.41
N PHE A 81 7.91 -19.76 -11.95
CA PHE A 81 6.46 -19.91 -11.99
C PHE A 81 6.05 -20.08 -13.45
N TYR A 82 5.19 -21.05 -13.76
CA TYR A 82 4.76 -21.30 -15.13
C TYR A 82 3.43 -22.02 -15.20
N ASN A 83 2.73 -21.87 -16.33
CA ASN A 83 1.56 -22.66 -16.67
C ASN A 83 1.93 -23.69 -17.75
N ASP A 84 1.43 -24.93 -17.63
CA ASP A 84 1.47 -25.92 -18.71
C ASP A 84 0.13 -26.68 -18.82
N VAL A 85 0.08 -27.75 -19.60
CA VAL A 85 -1.15 -28.54 -19.80
C VAL A 85 -1.66 -29.23 -18.53
N GLN A 86 -0.85 -29.32 -17.49
CA GLN A 86 -1.20 -29.91 -16.20
C GLN A 86 -1.70 -28.84 -15.21
N GLY A 87 -1.50 -27.57 -15.52
CA GLY A 87 -1.91 -26.42 -14.71
C GLY A 87 -0.77 -25.50 -14.35
N PHE A 88 -0.93 -24.78 -13.26
CA PHE A 88 0.06 -23.88 -12.70
C PHE A 88 1.10 -24.64 -11.88
N HIS A 89 2.35 -24.19 -11.95
CA HIS A 89 3.49 -24.74 -11.22
C HIS A 89 4.34 -23.65 -10.61
N SER A 90 4.83 -23.90 -9.40
CA SER A 90 5.80 -23.08 -8.68
C SER A 90 6.97 -23.93 -8.21
N LEU A 91 8.15 -23.64 -8.75
CA LEU A 91 9.37 -24.42 -8.54
C LEU A 91 10.46 -23.51 -8.00
N VAL A 92 11.19 -23.97 -6.98
CA VAL A 92 12.30 -23.22 -6.39
C VAL A 92 13.59 -24.03 -6.48
N PHE A 93 14.66 -23.39 -6.91
CA PHE A 93 16.03 -23.91 -6.83
C PHE A 93 16.77 -23.13 -5.75
N SER A 94 17.06 -23.77 -4.61
CA SER A 94 17.72 -23.13 -3.47
C SER A 94 18.92 -23.92 -3.01
N PRO A 95 20.00 -23.25 -2.51
CA PRO A 95 21.09 -23.97 -1.87
C PRO A 95 20.57 -24.87 -0.75
N SER A 96 21.10 -26.10 -0.64
CA SER A 96 20.60 -27.11 0.30
C SER A 96 20.58 -26.68 1.77
N SER A 97 21.41 -25.67 2.13
CA SER A 97 21.43 -25.13 3.50
C SER A 97 20.24 -24.22 3.83
N GLU A 98 19.59 -23.64 2.83
CA GLU A 98 18.47 -22.70 2.99
C GLU A 98 17.15 -23.24 2.43
N ALA A 99 17.21 -24.29 1.62
CA ALA A 99 16.05 -24.85 0.92
C ALA A 99 14.93 -25.26 1.88
N GLN A 100 15.27 -25.84 3.06
CA GLN A 100 14.29 -26.24 4.05
C GLN A 100 13.46 -25.06 4.57
N ALA A 101 14.09 -23.89 4.79
CA ALA A 101 13.37 -22.70 5.28
C ALA A 101 12.35 -22.18 4.24
N ILE A 102 12.60 -22.41 2.95
CA ILE A 102 11.65 -22.06 1.88
C ILE A 102 10.56 -23.13 1.77
N ASP A 103 10.92 -24.40 1.90
CA ASP A 103 9.99 -25.53 1.85
C ASP A 103 8.98 -25.49 3.00
N ASP A 104 9.42 -25.13 4.21
CA ASP A 104 8.58 -24.97 5.40
C ASP A 104 7.47 -23.91 5.24
N LEU A 105 7.60 -22.96 4.29
CA LEU A 105 6.54 -21.99 3.98
C LEU A 105 5.32 -22.67 3.34
N ASN A 106 5.48 -23.83 2.72
CA ASN A 106 4.43 -24.62 2.07
C ASN A 106 3.59 -23.79 1.05
N ILE A 107 4.29 -22.99 0.23
CA ILE A 107 3.71 -22.11 -0.79
C ILE A 107 4.16 -22.46 -2.22
N HIS A 108 5.03 -23.46 -2.37
CA HIS A 108 5.55 -23.94 -3.65
C HIS A 108 5.25 -25.41 -3.83
N ASP A 109 5.12 -25.84 -5.10
CA ASP A 109 4.90 -27.27 -5.42
C ASP A 109 6.15 -28.08 -5.16
N GLU A 110 7.34 -27.50 -5.42
CA GLU A 110 8.61 -28.20 -5.26
C GLU A 110 9.75 -27.23 -4.91
N VAL A 111 10.55 -27.59 -3.90
CA VAL A 111 11.80 -26.90 -3.55
C VAL A 111 12.96 -27.86 -3.80
N VAL A 112 13.73 -27.59 -4.86
CA VAL A 112 14.89 -28.39 -5.25
C VAL A 112 16.11 -27.98 -4.44
N HIS A 113 16.64 -28.89 -3.65
CA HIS A 113 17.88 -28.72 -2.88
C HIS A 113 19.10 -28.79 -3.78
N VAL A 114 19.73 -27.64 -4.06
CA VAL A 114 20.92 -27.55 -4.94
C VAL A 114 22.20 -27.56 -4.09
N ASP A 115 23.20 -28.37 -4.50
CA ASP A 115 24.51 -28.33 -3.85
C ASP A 115 25.11 -26.90 -3.90
N ARG A 116 25.72 -26.47 -2.79
CA ARG A 116 26.29 -25.11 -2.67
C ARG A 116 27.35 -24.75 -3.68
N SER A 117 28.03 -25.76 -4.25
CA SER A 117 29.04 -25.55 -5.31
C SER A 117 28.40 -25.28 -6.68
N VAL A 118 27.09 -25.47 -6.82
CA VAL A 118 26.34 -25.36 -8.07
C VAL A 118 25.48 -24.09 -8.05
N SER A 119 25.46 -23.35 -9.16
CA SER A 119 24.61 -22.17 -9.30
C SER A 119 23.16 -22.56 -9.52
N THR A 120 22.27 -22.08 -8.66
CA THR A 120 20.81 -22.24 -8.79
C THR A 120 20.29 -21.64 -10.10
N ILE A 121 20.86 -20.50 -10.55
CA ILE A 121 20.56 -19.89 -11.84
C ILE A 121 20.86 -20.85 -13.01
N LYS A 122 21.96 -21.58 -12.96
CA LYS A 122 22.30 -22.54 -14.01
C LYS A 122 21.33 -23.73 -14.05
N ILE A 123 20.91 -24.24 -12.88
CA ILE A 123 19.95 -25.35 -12.82
C ILE A 123 18.58 -24.87 -13.33
N ALA A 124 18.11 -23.69 -12.89
CA ALA A 124 16.88 -23.09 -13.38
C ALA A 124 16.93 -22.83 -14.89
N ALA A 125 18.04 -22.31 -15.42
CA ALA A 125 18.22 -22.12 -16.87
C ALA A 125 18.12 -23.45 -17.65
N LYS A 126 18.73 -24.53 -17.15
CA LYS A 126 18.60 -25.83 -17.77
C LYS A 126 17.16 -26.37 -17.75
N PHE A 127 16.44 -26.17 -16.65
CA PHE A 127 15.01 -26.47 -16.56
C PHE A 127 14.18 -25.69 -17.61
N ILE A 128 14.40 -24.39 -17.71
CA ILE A 128 13.75 -23.50 -18.70
C ILE A 128 14.00 -23.95 -20.13
N GLN A 129 15.26 -24.34 -20.46
CA GLN A 129 15.64 -24.86 -21.77
C GLN A 129 14.93 -26.20 -22.07
N ASN A 130 14.85 -27.10 -21.09
CA ASN A 130 14.18 -28.41 -21.25
C ASN A 130 12.65 -28.26 -21.48
N LYS A 131 12.01 -27.31 -20.80
CA LYS A 131 10.60 -26.99 -21.01
C LYS A 131 10.34 -26.20 -22.31
N ASN A 132 11.39 -25.61 -22.88
CA ASN A 132 11.37 -24.86 -24.14
C ASN A 132 10.36 -23.70 -24.16
N PHE A 133 10.24 -22.97 -23.04
CA PHE A 133 9.38 -21.78 -22.95
C PHE A 133 9.73 -20.74 -24.02
N LYS A 134 8.72 -20.11 -24.61
CA LYS A 134 8.89 -19.12 -25.68
C LYS A 134 8.99 -17.69 -25.16
N THR A 135 8.29 -17.39 -24.07
CA THR A 135 8.27 -16.06 -23.45
C THR A 135 8.58 -16.20 -21.96
N ILE A 136 9.68 -15.62 -21.51
CA ILE A 136 10.21 -15.76 -20.15
C ILE A 136 10.27 -14.39 -19.50
N ALA A 137 9.40 -14.14 -18.52
CA ALA A 137 9.40 -12.88 -17.77
C ALA A 137 10.52 -12.86 -16.72
N ILE A 138 11.14 -11.69 -16.56
CA ILE A 138 12.15 -11.40 -15.54
C ILE A 138 11.89 -10.03 -14.92
N ASN A 139 12.30 -9.82 -13.67
CA ASN A 139 12.09 -8.57 -12.94
C ASN A 139 13.05 -7.47 -13.44
N SER A 140 12.72 -6.89 -14.59
CA SER A 140 13.41 -5.76 -15.19
C SER A 140 12.37 -4.84 -15.84
N SER A 141 12.23 -3.61 -15.34
CA SER A 141 11.21 -2.64 -15.76
C SER A 141 11.76 -1.22 -15.76
N ASN A 142 11.25 -0.39 -16.68
CA ASN A 142 11.55 1.04 -16.76
C ASN A 142 10.53 1.91 -15.99
N SER A 143 9.40 1.35 -15.58
CA SER A 143 8.27 2.13 -15.08
C SER A 143 7.68 1.61 -13.78
N ASN A 144 7.99 0.36 -13.38
CA ASN A 144 7.50 -0.26 -12.16
C ASN A 144 8.67 -0.79 -11.31
N ALA A 145 9.01 -0.05 -10.26
CA ALA A 145 10.11 -0.42 -9.35
C ALA A 145 9.90 -1.78 -8.66
N GLN A 146 8.66 -2.22 -8.45
CA GLN A 146 8.36 -3.54 -7.88
C GLN A 146 8.70 -4.69 -8.86
N ALA A 147 8.72 -4.40 -10.15
CA ALA A 147 9.10 -5.35 -11.20
C ALA A 147 10.56 -5.17 -11.69
N ASP A 148 11.40 -4.41 -10.97
CA ASP A 148 12.78 -4.08 -11.36
C ASP A 148 13.79 -4.52 -10.29
N GLY A 149 13.71 -5.78 -9.85
CA GLY A 149 14.57 -6.34 -8.81
C GLY A 149 15.83 -7.05 -9.32
N LEU A 150 15.90 -7.39 -10.59
CA LEU A 150 17.01 -8.15 -11.17
C LEU A 150 18.24 -7.26 -11.34
N SER A 151 19.30 -7.50 -10.54
CA SER A 151 20.55 -6.76 -10.69
C SER A 151 21.24 -7.06 -12.03
N PHE A 152 22.06 -6.12 -12.50
CA PHE A 152 22.84 -6.30 -13.74
C PHE A 152 23.67 -7.57 -13.74
N THR A 153 24.33 -7.90 -12.62
CA THR A 153 25.14 -9.15 -12.49
C THR A 153 24.30 -10.41 -12.53
N GLN A 154 23.11 -10.41 -11.91
CA GLN A 154 22.19 -11.54 -11.99
C GLN A 154 21.66 -11.70 -13.42
N ARG A 155 21.35 -10.60 -14.10
CA ARG A 155 20.94 -10.59 -15.51
C ARG A 155 22.01 -11.23 -16.41
N LEU A 156 23.25 -10.80 -16.31
CA LEU A 156 24.37 -11.39 -17.08
C LEU A 156 24.57 -12.89 -16.77
N SER A 157 24.44 -13.28 -15.49
CA SER A 157 24.55 -14.69 -15.08
C SER A 157 23.44 -15.54 -15.65
N LEU A 158 22.22 -15.03 -15.69
CA LEU A 158 21.05 -15.70 -16.26
C LEU A 158 21.21 -15.85 -17.79
N GLU A 159 21.54 -14.77 -18.50
CA GLU A 159 21.75 -14.78 -19.96
C GLU A 159 22.87 -15.76 -20.36
N LYS A 160 23.98 -15.76 -19.62
CA LYS A 160 25.08 -16.71 -19.85
C LYS A 160 24.63 -18.16 -19.65
N ALA A 161 23.78 -18.43 -18.66
CA ALA A 161 23.26 -19.75 -18.36
C ALA A 161 22.24 -20.24 -19.40
N LEU A 162 21.38 -19.33 -19.87
CA LEU A 162 20.37 -19.59 -20.90
C LEU A 162 20.94 -19.73 -22.32
N GLY A 163 22.09 -19.10 -22.59
CA GLY A 163 22.64 -19.00 -23.95
C GLY A 163 21.88 -18.05 -24.85
N GLU A 164 22.41 -17.76 -26.03
CA GLU A 164 21.92 -16.72 -26.93
C GLU A 164 20.47 -16.94 -27.37
N GLU A 165 20.08 -18.16 -27.67
CA GLU A 165 18.73 -18.47 -28.16
C GLU A 165 17.66 -18.12 -27.12
N PHE A 166 17.81 -18.60 -25.89
CA PHE A 166 16.82 -18.40 -24.81
C PHE A 166 16.88 -16.98 -24.23
N SER A 167 18.06 -16.34 -24.26
CA SER A 167 18.19 -14.95 -23.81
C SER A 167 17.35 -13.96 -24.66
N LYS A 168 17.12 -14.29 -25.94
CA LYS A 168 16.22 -13.51 -26.83
C LYS A 168 14.74 -13.64 -26.47
N ARG A 169 14.37 -14.62 -25.63
CA ARG A 169 13.00 -14.88 -25.17
C ARG A 169 12.66 -14.15 -23.85
N LEU A 170 13.65 -13.45 -23.26
CA LEU A 170 13.48 -12.71 -22.02
C LEU A 170 12.69 -11.42 -22.25
N VAL A 171 11.63 -11.22 -21.45
CA VAL A 171 10.77 -10.03 -21.46
C VAL A 171 10.65 -9.47 -20.04
N SER A 172 10.20 -8.20 -19.94
CA SER A 172 9.89 -7.59 -18.65
C SER A 172 8.70 -8.29 -17.97
N SER A 173 8.79 -8.50 -16.65
CA SER A 173 7.67 -8.97 -15.84
C SER A 173 6.66 -7.86 -15.50
N GLU A 174 6.83 -6.65 -15.97
CA GLU A 174 6.03 -5.48 -15.60
C GLU A 174 4.52 -5.73 -15.72
N ASN A 175 4.07 -6.29 -16.85
CA ASN A 175 2.65 -6.58 -17.04
C ASN A 175 2.16 -7.70 -16.12
N LEU A 176 2.96 -8.75 -15.89
CA LEU A 176 2.63 -9.83 -14.98
C LEU A 176 2.49 -9.30 -13.54
N VAL A 177 3.48 -8.54 -13.06
CA VAL A 177 3.47 -7.94 -11.73
C VAL A 177 2.28 -6.99 -11.58
N TYR A 178 1.98 -6.21 -12.62
CA TYR A 178 0.79 -5.37 -12.67
C TYR A 178 -0.49 -6.19 -12.48
N GLU A 179 -0.70 -7.23 -13.27
CA GLU A 179 -1.90 -8.07 -13.20
C GLU A 179 -2.01 -8.78 -11.84
N TRP A 180 -0.90 -9.23 -11.28
CA TRP A 180 -0.87 -9.96 -10.02
C TRP A 180 -1.05 -9.09 -8.78
N LEU A 181 -0.31 -7.97 -8.67
CA LEU A 181 -0.30 -7.15 -7.45
C LEU A 181 -1.45 -6.14 -7.38
N SER A 182 -1.98 -5.67 -8.52
CA SER A 182 -3.08 -4.70 -8.52
C SER A 182 -4.36 -5.25 -7.89
N ILE A 183 -4.59 -6.55 -7.95
CA ILE A 183 -5.76 -7.21 -7.38
C ILE A 183 -5.48 -7.61 -5.92
N LYS A 184 -6.37 -7.23 -5.02
CA LYS A 184 -6.35 -7.63 -3.60
C LYS A 184 -7.39 -8.72 -3.35
N LEU A 185 -7.01 -9.74 -2.58
CA LEU A 185 -7.92 -10.76 -2.08
C LEU A 185 -8.91 -10.14 -1.07
N PRO A 186 -10.09 -10.73 -0.86
CA PRO A 186 -11.04 -10.24 0.15
C PRO A 186 -10.42 -10.06 1.55
N ALA A 187 -9.58 -11.02 1.98
CA ALA A 187 -8.87 -10.93 3.26
C ALA A 187 -7.91 -9.72 3.33
N GLU A 188 -7.26 -9.36 2.21
CA GLU A 188 -6.41 -8.17 2.15
C GLU A 188 -7.24 -6.89 2.20
N VAL A 189 -8.40 -6.86 1.53
CA VAL A 189 -9.33 -5.72 1.60
C VAL A 189 -9.81 -5.49 3.03
N ASP A 190 -10.08 -6.55 3.80
CA ASP A 190 -10.48 -6.44 5.20
C ASP A 190 -9.36 -5.88 6.08
N ILE A 191 -8.10 -6.25 5.83
CA ILE A 191 -6.94 -5.68 6.53
C ILE A 191 -6.75 -4.20 6.16
N LEU A 192 -6.88 -3.85 4.87
CA LEU A 192 -6.81 -2.46 4.41
C LEU A 192 -7.95 -1.61 5.03
N ARG A 193 -9.14 -2.18 5.21
CA ARG A 193 -10.26 -1.55 5.93
C ARG A 193 -9.89 -1.25 7.38
N GLN A 194 -9.26 -2.21 8.08
CA GLN A 194 -8.79 -2.01 9.44
C GLN A 194 -7.71 -0.92 9.52
N ALA A 195 -6.76 -0.90 8.58
CA ALA A 195 -5.73 0.13 8.51
C ALA A 195 -6.32 1.53 8.29
N ALA A 196 -7.28 1.67 7.35
CA ALA A 196 -7.98 2.92 7.07
C ALA A 196 -8.80 3.38 8.28
N GLN A 197 -9.50 2.45 8.96
CA GLN A 197 -10.26 2.73 10.18
C GLN A 197 -9.36 3.26 11.30
N MET A 198 -8.22 2.62 11.53
CA MET A 198 -7.25 3.03 12.54
C MET A 198 -6.67 4.42 12.23
N SER A 199 -6.30 4.68 10.97
CA SER A 199 -5.82 6.00 10.54
C SER A 199 -6.86 7.10 10.78
N ARG A 200 -8.13 6.84 10.43
CA ARG A 200 -9.24 7.77 10.70
C ARG A 200 -9.38 8.06 12.18
N ASP A 201 -9.37 7.04 13.01
CA ASP A 201 -9.61 7.19 14.45
C ASP A 201 -8.47 7.99 15.09
N PHE A 202 -7.22 7.73 14.71
CA PHE A 202 -6.06 8.50 15.17
C PHE A 202 -6.13 9.96 14.73
N GLN A 203 -6.54 10.24 13.50
CA GLN A 203 -6.72 11.60 13.01
C GLN A 203 -7.83 12.35 13.78
N ILE A 204 -8.96 11.69 14.07
CA ILE A 204 -10.04 12.29 14.87
C ILE A 204 -9.55 12.60 16.29
N GLU A 205 -8.78 11.71 16.91
CA GLU A 205 -8.17 11.97 18.22
C GLU A 205 -7.16 13.11 18.15
N ALA A 206 -6.35 13.19 17.10
CA ALA A 206 -5.36 14.24 16.89
C ALA A 206 -6.02 15.62 16.77
N TYR A 207 -7.11 15.74 16.04
CA TYR A 207 -7.86 17.01 15.95
C TYR A 207 -8.38 17.48 17.30
N LYS A 208 -8.74 16.58 18.22
CA LYS A 208 -9.17 16.92 19.58
C LYS A 208 -8.04 17.46 20.47
N GLN A 209 -6.77 17.20 20.12
CA GLN A 209 -5.61 17.70 20.86
C GLN A 209 -5.26 19.15 20.50
N ILE A 210 -5.82 19.70 19.43
CA ILE A 210 -5.47 21.03 18.96
C ILE A 210 -5.97 22.10 19.92
N ILE A 211 -5.06 22.93 20.39
CA ILE A 211 -5.31 24.15 21.16
C ILE A 211 -4.91 25.33 20.28
N PRO A 212 -5.86 26.05 19.64
CA PRO A 212 -5.56 27.19 18.80
C PRO A 212 -4.69 28.24 19.51
N GLY A 213 -3.68 28.76 18.82
CA GLY A 213 -2.71 29.70 19.37
C GLY A 213 -1.58 29.06 20.22
N LYS A 214 -1.61 27.74 20.42
CA LYS A 214 -0.57 27.01 21.19
C LYS A 214 0.01 25.82 20.42
N SER A 215 -0.87 24.91 19.95
CA SER A 215 -0.42 23.72 19.24
C SER A 215 0.20 24.10 17.91
N THR A 216 1.25 23.38 17.51
CA THR A 216 1.87 23.47 16.19
C THR A 216 1.49 22.25 15.34
N ASP A 217 1.67 22.35 14.00
CA ASP A 217 1.51 21.21 13.10
C ASP A 217 2.39 20.03 13.54
N ALA A 218 3.63 20.31 13.97
CA ALA A 218 4.56 19.30 14.47
C ALA A 218 4.12 18.66 15.79
N ASP A 219 3.41 19.37 16.68
CA ASP A 219 2.85 18.78 17.92
C ASP A 219 1.83 17.69 17.59
N ILE A 220 0.97 17.97 16.62
CA ILE A 220 -0.07 17.04 16.18
C ILE A 220 0.55 15.84 15.46
N ALA A 221 1.59 16.07 14.66
CA ALA A 221 2.35 14.97 14.05
C ALA A 221 3.01 14.07 15.11
N ARG A 222 3.61 14.64 16.17
CA ARG A 222 4.17 13.87 17.29
C ARG A 222 3.10 13.07 18.03
N PHE A 223 1.92 13.62 18.22
CA PHE A 223 0.79 12.88 18.81
C PHE A 223 0.45 11.63 17.98
N LEU A 224 0.32 11.77 16.65
CA LEU A 224 0.04 10.65 15.75
C LEU A 224 1.14 9.60 15.79
N LYS A 225 2.42 9.99 15.82
CA LYS A 225 3.56 9.07 16.02
C LYS A 225 3.49 8.31 17.34
N ALA A 226 3.07 8.97 18.41
CA ALA A 226 2.89 8.32 19.71
C ALA A 226 1.76 7.28 19.65
N LYS A 227 0.64 7.59 18.98
CA LYS A 227 -0.46 6.65 18.75
C LYS A 227 -0.02 5.43 17.94
N MET A 228 0.75 5.64 16.86
CA MET A 228 1.32 4.53 16.07
C MET A 228 2.17 3.61 16.96
N LYS A 229 3.05 4.17 17.79
CA LYS A 229 3.89 3.41 18.71
C LYS A 229 3.06 2.64 19.74
N GLU A 230 2.04 3.28 20.32
CA GLU A 230 1.12 2.67 21.29
C GLU A 230 0.45 1.42 20.72
N HIS A 231 0.07 1.45 19.43
CA HIS A 231 -0.64 0.37 18.75
C HIS A 231 0.28 -0.57 17.96
N GLY A 232 1.60 -0.39 18.02
CA GLY A 232 2.58 -1.27 17.39
C GLY A 232 2.52 -1.25 15.85
N VAL A 233 2.05 -0.14 15.25
CA VAL A 233 1.96 0.00 13.79
C VAL A 233 3.07 0.88 13.25
N LYS A 234 3.41 0.69 11.95
CA LYS A 234 4.49 1.42 11.29
C LYS A 234 3.96 2.48 10.33
N ASP A 235 4.87 3.32 9.85
CA ASP A 235 4.58 4.32 8.83
C ASP A 235 4.19 3.67 7.50
N ALA A 236 3.15 4.22 6.85
CA ALA A 236 2.72 3.77 5.53
C ALA A 236 3.71 4.16 4.43
N TRP A 237 4.40 5.30 4.60
CA TRP A 237 5.49 5.79 3.72
C TRP A 237 6.64 6.36 4.54
N ALA A 238 7.46 7.23 3.93
CA ALA A 238 8.65 7.80 4.56
C ALA A 238 8.34 8.46 5.92
N PRO A 239 8.98 8.03 7.03
CA PRO A 239 8.63 8.48 8.38
C PRO A 239 8.74 10.00 8.61
N ALA A 240 9.54 10.71 7.82
CA ALA A 240 9.67 12.16 7.90
C ALA A 240 8.47 12.91 7.28
N GLN A 241 7.69 12.23 6.43
CA GLN A 241 6.53 12.79 5.71
C GLN A 241 5.20 12.23 6.22
N ASN A 242 5.20 11.13 6.95
CA ASN A 242 4.02 10.54 7.57
C ASN A 242 4.10 10.72 9.10
N PRO A 243 3.15 11.41 9.74
CA PRO A 243 2.04 12.16 9.15
C PRO A 243 2.47 13.52 8.59
N ASN A 244 1.78 14.00 7.53
CA ASN A 244 1.85 15.39 7.10
C ASN A 244 0.67 16.16 7.71
N VAL A 245 0.98 17.04 8.65
CA VAL A 245 0.01 17.98 9.25
C VAL A 245 0.30 19.37 8.71
N ASN A 246 -0.69 20.02 8.10
CA ASN A 246 -0.54 21.31 7.46
C ASN A 246 -1.74 22.24 7.71
N SER A 247 -1.56 23.28 8.53
CA SER A 247 -2.57 24.30 8.84
C SER A 247 -2.39 25.61 8.06
N GLY A 248 -1.27 25.78 7.35
CA GLY A 248 -0.95 26.97 6.57
C GLY A 248 -1.23 26.83 5.08
N PRO A 249 -0.50 27.63 4.26
CA PRO A 249 -0.44 27.42 2.82
C PRO A 249 -0.02 25.99 2.46
N ASP A 250 -0.37 25.57 1.26
CA ASP A 250 0.03 24.25 0.78
C ASP A 250 1.55 24.10 0.76
N ARG A 251 2.03 22.94 1.19
CA ARG A 251 3.43 22.58 1.25
C ARG A 251 3.75 21.28 0.49
N GLY A 252 2.78 20.79 -0.28
CA GLY A 252 2.89 19.47 -0.93
C GLY A 252 3.04 18.36 0.11
N HIS A 253 3.66 17.26 -0.28
CA HIS A 253 3.97 16.13 0.62
C HIS A 253 5.23 16.40 1.47
N SER A 254 5.21 17.49 2.25
CA SER A 254 6.31 17.92 3.10
C SER A 254 6.11 17.44 4.55
N HIS A 255 7.13 17.61 5.37
CA HIS A 255 7.03 17.34 6.81
C HIS A 255 6.23 18.43 7.54
N SER A 256 5.62 18.07 8.67
CA SER A 256 4.95 19.00 9.58
C SER A 256 5.97 19.96 10.20
N THR A 257 5.56 21.24 10.40
CA THR A 257 6.43 22.30 10.91
C THR A 257 5.97 22.84 12.27
N ASP A 258 6.79 23.70 12.87
CA ASP A 258 6.43 24.42 14.11
C ASP A 258 5.49 25.62 13.87
N LYS A 259 4.79 25.66 12.72
CA LYS A 259 3.72 26.64 12.49
C LYS A 259 2.65 26.46 13.56
N VAL A 260 2.36 27.52 14.29
CA VAL A 260 1.26 27.55 15.26
C VAL A 260 -0.08 27.55 14.53
N ILE A 261 -0.96 26.66 14.94
CA ILE A 261 -2.34 26.55 14.44
C ILE A 261 -3.17 27.70 15.00
N LEU A 262 -3.79 28.47 14.12
CA LEU A 262 -4.53 29.69 14.48
C LEU A 262 -6.01 29.59 14.11
N ALA A 263 -6.85 30.44 14.72
CA ALA A 263 -8.23 30.63 14.30
C ALA A 263 -8.29 31.03 12.82
N GLY A 264 -9.20 30.44 12.06
CA GLY A 264 -9.34 30.63 10.62
C GLY A 264 -8.50 29.68 9.76
N ASP A 265 -7.62 28.85 10.34
CA ASP A 265 -6.85 27.86 9.59
C ASP A 265 -7.73 26.69 9.13
N VAL A 266 -7.51 26.27 7.88
CA VAL A 266 -7.95 24.96 7.36
C VAL A 266 -6.79 23.99 7.54
N ILE A 267 -7.01 22.92 8.29
CA ILE A 267 -5.98 21.94 8.65
C ILE A 267 -6.19 20.67 7.84
N GLN A 268 -5.13 20.22 7.19
CA GLN A 268 -5.00 18.92 6.57
C GLN A 268 -4.20 18.00 7.51
N ILE A 269 -4.66 16.79 7.69
CA ILE A 269 -3.83 15.67 8.16
C ILE A 269 -3.85 14.61 7.06
N ASP A 270 -2.71 14.37 6.45
CA ASP A 270 -2.43 13.31 5.49
C ASP A 270 -1.65 12.22 6.23
N PHE A 271 -2.25 11.03 6.35
CA PHE A 271 -1.77 10.03 7.28
C PHE A 271 -2.16 8.60 6.91
N GLY A 272 -1.19 7.70 7.03
CA GLY A 272 -1.41 6.28 6.88
C GLY A 272 -0.65 5.44 7.89
N VAL A 273 -1.17 4.26 8.20
CA VAL A 273 -0.51 3.23 9.01
C VAL A 273 -0.24 1.98 8.18
N LYS A 274 0.81 1.24 8.55
CA LYS A 274 1.14 -0.07 7.99
C LYS A 274 0.80 -1.17 9.00
N LEU A 275 -0.16 -2.02 8.66
CA LEU A 275 -0.55 -3.19 9.45
C LEU A 275 0.21 -4.43 9.00
N HIS A 276 0.54 -5.30 9.97
CA HIS A 276 1.24 -6.57 9.76
C HIS A 276 2.49 -6.45 8.90
N ASP A 277 3.15 -5.27 8.93
CA ASP A 277 4.33 -4.93 8.13
C ASP A 277 4.12 -4.98 6.61
N LYS A 278 2.88 -5.05 6.13
CA LYS A 278 2.52 -5.26 4.72
C LYS A 278 1.54 -4.25 4.17
N TRP A 279 0.35 -4.15 4.75
CA TRP A 279 -0.76 -3.40 4.18
C TRP A 279 -0.83 -1.99 4.73
N VAL A 280 -0.93 -1.02 3.83
CA VAL A 280 -0.95 0.40 4.19
C VAL A 280 -2.31 1.04 3.92
N SER A 281 -2.68 1.98 4.77
CA SER A 281 -3.74 2.94 4.49
C SER A 281 -3.16 4.27 4.02
N ASP A 282 -3.99 5.05 3.33
CA ASP A 282 -3.69 6.40 2.88
C ASP A 282 -4.98 7.22 2.85
N ILE A 283 -5.14 8.15 3.80
CA ILE A 283 -6.35 8.98 3.90
C ILE A 283 -6.03 10.37 4.40
N GLN A 284 -6.74 11.35 3.89
CA GLN A 284 -6.65 12.72 4.37
C GLN A 284 -7.97 13.15 5.01
N ARG A 285 -7.85 13.83 6.15
CA ARG A 285 -8.96 14.43 6.87
C ARG A 285 -8.72 15.90 7.04
N PHE A 286 -9.82 16.67 7.11
CA PHE A 286 -9.79 18.13 7.16
C PHE A 286 -10.58 18.68 8.34
N ALA A 287 -10.04 19.75 8.93
CA ALA A 287 -10.67 20.53 9.96
C ALA A 287 -10.59 22.02 9.66
N TYR A 288 -11.48 22.80 10.27
CA TYR A 288 -11.43 24.25 10.31
C TYR A 288 -11.40 24.75 11.75
N VAL A 289 -10.53 25.69 12.05
CA VAL A 289 -10.43 26.33 13.37
C VAL A 289 -11.34 27.54 13.42
N LEU A 290 -12.39 27.47 14.23
CA LEU A 290 -13.36 28.55 14.40
C LEU A 290 -12.72 29.80 14.97
N HIS A 291 -13.15 31.00 14.53
CA HIS A 291 -12.87 32.24 15.26
C HIS A 291 -13.71 32.31 16.54
N PRO A 292 -13.32 33.14 17.53
CA PRO A 292 -14.14 33.38 18.71
C PRO A 292 -15.56 33.81 18.32
N GLY A 293 -16.57 33.09 18.83
CA GLY A 293 -17.97 33.34 18.54
C GLY A 293 -18.54 32.68 17.29
N GLU A 294 -17.69 32.03 16.45
CA GLU A 294 -18.18 31.21 15.33
C GLU A 294 -18.71 29.87 15.81
N THR A 295 -19.79 29.39 15.19
CA THR A 295 -20.36 28.04 15.42
C THR A 295 -20.32 27.17 14.18
N LYS A 296 -19.90 27.71 13.04
CA LYS A 296 -19.73 27.04 11.73
C LYS A 296 -18.61 27.70 10.94
N ALA A 297 -18.09 27.00 9.94
CA ALA A 297 -17.11 27.58 9.03
C ALA A 297 -17.72 28.73 8.20
N PRO A 298 -16.91 29.70 7.73
CA PRO A 298 -17.34 30.72 6.79
C PRO A 298 -17.91 30.14 5.50
N LYS A 299 -18.79 30.88 4.83
CA LYS A 299 -19.50 30.42 3.63
C LYS A 299 -18.56 29.99 2.48
N ASP A 300 -17.43 30.66 2.32
CA ASP A 300 -16.42 30.33 1.33
C ASP A 300 -15.72 28.98 1.65
N ILE A 301 -15.37 28.77 2.91
CA ILE A 301 -14.78 27.49 3.36
C ILE A 301 -15.79 26.34 3.24
N GLU A 302 -17.05 26.57 3.62
CA GLU A 302 -18.13 25.59 3.41
C GLU A 302 -18.32 25.25 1.91
N TYR A 303 -18.22 26.27 1.05
CA TYR A 303 -18.31 26.10 -0.40
C TYR A 303 -17.12 25.27 -0.94
N TYR A 304 -15.89 25.59 -0.53
CA TYR A 304 -14.68 24.85 -0.95
C TYR A 304 -14.74 23.39 -0.49
N TRP A 305 -15.14 23.17 0.75
CA TRP A 305 -15.38 21.82 1.29
C TRP A 305 -16.40 21.05 0.46
N LYS A 306 -17.57 21.66 0.23
CA LYS A 306 -18.61 21.01 -0.57
C LYS A 306 -18.14 20.69 -1.99
N SER A 307 -17.44 21.61 -2.62
CA SER A 307 -16.88 21.42 -3.96
C SER A 307 -15.91 20.25 -4.00
N ALA A 308 -14.98 20.17 -3.04
CA ALA A 308 -14.05 19.04 -2.92
C ALA A 308 -14.81 17.72 -2.74
N ARG A 309 -15.80 17.67 -1.85
CA ARG A 309 -16.64 16.48 -1.65
C ARG A 309 -17.42 16.08 -2.89
N ASP A 310 -18.00 17.03 -3.62
CA ASP A 310 -18.74 16.77 -4.85
C ASP A 310 -17.80 16.19 -5.93
N GLY A 311 -16.57 16.70 -6.03
CA GLY A 311 -15.51 16.17 -6.92
C GLY A 311 -15.14 14.73 -6.59
N GLY A 312 -14.80 14.46 -5.31
CA GLY A 312 -14.48 13.09 -4.86
C GLY A 312 -15.65 12.12 -5.05
N ASN A 313 -16.90 12.57 -4.80
CA ASN A 313 -18.10 11.76 -5.07
C ASN A 313 -18.28 11.46 -6.58
N ALA A 314 -17.90 12.38 -7.47
CA ALA A 314 -17.95 12.15 -8.91
C ALA A 314 -16.90 11.11 -9.34
N ALA A 315 -15.67 11.21 -8.82
CA ALA A 315 -14.63 10.21 -9.01
C ALA A 315 -15.11 8.82 -8.52
N PHE A 316 -15.61 8.74 -7.29
CA PHE A 316 -16.13 7.49 -6.72
C PHE A 316 -17.22 6.84 -7.58
N LYS A 317 -18.19 7.62 -8.04
CA LYS A 317 -19.27 7.13 -8.92
C LYS A 317 -18.77 6.66 -10.30
N ALA A 318 -17.65 7.20 -10.76
CA ALA A 318 -17.02 6.78 -12.02
C ALA A 318 -16.25 5.46 -11.87
N MET A 319 -15.79 5.13 -10.65
CA MET A 319 -15.02 3.92 -10.37
C MET A 319 -15.87 2.66 -10.55
N ARG A 320 -15.55 1.86 -11.58
CA ARG A 320 -16.14 0.53 -11.83
C ARG A 320 -15.24 -0.26 -12.76
N PRO A 321 -15.39 -1.60 -12.84
CA PRO A 321 -14.63 -2.41 -13.78
C PRO A 321 -14.81 -1.90 -15.24
N GLY A 322 -13.71 -1.90 -15.98
CA GLY A 322 -13.70 -1.52 -17.41
C GLY A 322 -13.58 -0.01 -17.68
N VAL A 323 -13.54 0.85 -16.66
CA VAL A 323 -13.28 2.29 -16.80
C VAL A 323 -11.77 2.54 -16.74
N LYS A 324 -11.26 3.48 -17.53
CA LYS A 324 -9.87 3.93 -17.45
C LYS A 324 -9.65 4.86 -16.25
N GLY A 325 -8.43 4.86 -15.72
CA GLY A 325 -8.06 5.78 -14.63
C GLY A 325 -8.26 7.25 -15.01
N GLU A 326 -7.93 7.65 -16.25
CA GLU A 326 -8.14 9.04 -16.71
C GLU A 326 -9.62 9.46 -16.76
N ASP A 327 -10.55 8.52 -16.97
CA ASP A 327 -11.99 8.84 -17.00
C ASP A 327 -12.53 9.09 -15.58
N VAL A 328 -11.97 8.42 -14.57
CA VAL A 328 -12.25 8.72 -13.17
C VAL A 328 -11.75 10.13 -12.81
N ASP A 329 -10.54 10.48 -13.21
CA ASP A 329 -9.94 11.80 -13.04
C ASP A 329 -10.78 12.88 -13.75
N ARG A 330 -11.19 12.64 -14.98
CA ARG A 330 -12.05 13.55 -15.76
C ARG A 330 -13.36 13.85 -15.06
N ALA A 331 -13.99 12.84 -14.44
CA ALA A 331 -15.25 13.02 -13.74
C ALA A 331 -15.16 14.04 -12.59
N GLN A 332 -14.04 14.06 -11.88
CA GLN A 332 -13.76 15.05 -10.85
C GLN A 332 -13.46 16.43 -11.43
N HIS A 333 -12.53 16.51 -12.41
CA HIS A 333 -12.07 17.76 -12.98
C HIS A 333 -13.21 18.61 -13.58
N ILE A 334 -14.20 17.98 -14.21
CA ILE A 334 -15.40 18.67 -14.70
C ILE A 334 -16.10 19.47 -13.59
N LEU A 335 -16.18 18.91 -12.38
CA LEU A 335 -16.82 19.60 -11.25
C LEU A 335 -15.90 20.64 -10.60
N MET A 336 -14.61 20.39 -10.54
CA MET A 336 -13.60 21.35 -10.08
C MET A 336 -13.61 22.63 -10.94
N ASP A 337 -13.56 22.47 -12.25
CA ASP A 337 -13.59 23.58 -13.23
C ASP A 337 -14.89 24.39 -13.07
N LYS A 338 -16.02 23.71 -13.00
CA LYS A 338 -17.34 24.33 -12.80
C LYS A 338 -17.42 25.10 -11.47
N ALA A 339 -16.75 24.63 -10.42
CA ALA A 339 -16.72 25.27 -9.12
C ALA A 339 -15.67 26.38 -9.02
N GLY A 340 -14.89 26.66 -10.06
CA GLY A 340 -13.84 27.68 -10.06
C GLY A 340 -12.64 27.33 -9.17
N SER A 341 -12.36 26.05 -8.98
CA SER A 341 -11.12 25.60 -8.33
C SER A 341 -9.91 26.06 -9.10
N ALA A 342 -8.85 26.50 -8.41
CA ALA A 342 -7.56 26.69 -9.05
C ALA A 342 -7.01 25.31 -9.52
N PRO A 343 -6.17 25.30 -10.57
CA PRO A 343 -5.51 24.08 -11.02
C PRO A 343 -4.67 23.42 -9.93
N ILE A 344 -4.65 22.10 -9.91
CA ILE A 344 -3.84 21.29 -9.01
C ILE A 344 -2.86 20.45 -9.80
N PRO A 345 -1.66 20.13 -9.26
CA PRO A 345 -0.65 19.36 -9.97
C PRO A 345 -0.79 17.84 -9.75
N TRP A 346 -1.76 17.38 -8.95
CA TRP A 346 -1.89 15.99 -8.53
C TRP A 346 -2.95 15.23 -9.35
N SER A 347 -2.79 13.91 -9.40
CA SER A 347 -3.84 13.00 -9.89
C SER A 347 -5.00 12.94 -8.90
N THR A 348 -6.18 12.59 -9.36
CA THR A 348 -7.35 12.29 -8.50
C THR A 348 -7.08 11.15 -7.52
N GLY A 349 -6.18 10.22 -7.85
CA GLY A 349 -5.82 9.14 -6.94
C GLY A 349 -4.84 8.14 -7.53
N HIS A 350 -4.54 7.13 -6.74
CA HIS A 350 -3.57 6.10 -7.05
C HIS A 350 -3.95 4.76 -6.40
N PRO A 351 -3.42 3.61 -6.90
CA PRO A 351 -3.56 2.33 -6.20
C PRO A 351 -2.89 2.39 -4.84
N VAL A 352 -3.45 1.67 -3.87
CA VAL A 352 -2.91 1.53 -2.52
C VAL A 352 -3.05 0.08 -2.05
N GLY A 353 -2.08 -0.40 -1.28
CA GLY A 353 -2.10 -1.76 -0.78
C GLY A 353 -0.87 -2.11 0.03
N TYR A 354 0.20 -2.57 -0.60
CA TYR A 354 1.47 -2.89 0.08
C TYR A 354 2.34 -1.67 0.33
N VAL A 355 2.14 -0.65 -0.48
CA VAL A 355 2.74 0.68 -0.37
C VAL A 355 1.68 1.73 -0.70
N ALA A 356 1.90 3.00 -0.31
CA ALA A 356 0.97 4.09 -0.55
C ALA A 356 0.71 4.31 -2.06
N HIS A 357 1.77 4.32 -2.88
CA HIS A 357 1.66 4.34 -4.34
C HIS A 357 1.97 2.95 -4.90
N ASP A 358 0.98 2.07 -4.87
CA ASP A 358 1.11 0.65 -5.25
C ASP A 358 0.97 0.44 -6.76
N THR A 359 1.14 -0.79 -7.20
CA THR A 359 0.96 -1.21 -8.60
C THR A 359 -0.52 -1.21 -8.99
N GLY A 360 -0.84 -0.56 -10.10
CA GLY A 360 -2.21 -0.47 -10.63
C GLY A 360 -2.43 0.73 -11.54
N PRO A 361 -3.68 0.99 -11.99
CA PRO A 361 -4.04 2.16 -12.78
C PRO A 361 -3.90 3.45 -11.95
N ASN A 362 -3.27 4.48 -12.52
CA ASN A 362 -3.30 5.82 -11.92
C ASN A 362 -4.61 6.52 -12.28
N LEU A 363 -5.27 7.14 -11.29
CA LEU A 363 -6.50 7.92 -11.50
C LEU A 363 -6.13 9.38 -11.80
N GLY A 364 -5.53 9.63 -12.97
CA GLY A 364 -5.02 10.94 -13.35
C GLY A 364 -4.87 11.11 -14.86
N GLY A 365 -4.36 12.27 -15.26
CA GLY A 365 -3.96 12.53 -16.64
C GLY A 365 -5.05 13.08 -17.56
N SER A 366 -6.27 13.33 -17.07
CA SER A 366 -7.38 13.85 -17.88
C SER A 366 -7.12 15.26 -18.43
N GLN A 367 -6.22 16.02 -17.80
CA GLN A 367 -5.80 17.35 -18.23
C GLN A 367 -4.54 17.34 -19.09
N SER A 368 -3.95 16.16 -19.33
CA SER A 368 -2.70 16.00 -20.11
C SER A 368 -3.01 15.67 -21.58
N THR A 369 -2.25 16.26 -22.48
CA THR A 369 -2.24 15.88 -23.90
C THR A 369 -1.53 14.54 -24.16
N SER A 370 -0.75 14.06 -23.17
CA SER A 370 -0.04 12.78 -23.21
C SER A 370 -0.13 12.11 -21.82
N PRO A 371 -1.29 11.51 -21.47
CA PRO A 371 -1.47 10.86 -20.19
C PRO A 371 -0.55 9.64 -20.04
N ARG A 372 -0.14 9.36 -18.80
CA ARG A 372 0.72 8.20 -18.48
C ARG A 372 0.02 6.90 -18.91
N ALA A 373 0.81 5.91 -19.34
CA ALA A 373 0.29 4.60 -19.75
C ALA A 373 -0.54 3.94 -18.64
N SER A 374 -0.17 4.10 -17.37
CA SER A 374 -0.93 3.59 -16.22
C SER A 374 -2.32 4.20 -16.09
N ALA A 375 -2.54 5.46 -16.49
CA ALA A 375 -3.85 6.09 -16.46
C ALA A 375 -4.79 5.57 -17.58
N GLN A 376 -4.24 4.95 -18.64
CA GLN A 376 -4.99 4.34 -19.73
C GLN A 376 -5.44 2.91 -19.43
N LYS A 377 -4.91 2.31 -18.34
CA LYS A 377 -5.28 0.96 -17.92
C LYS A 377 -6.68 0.94 -17.30
N LEU A 378 -7.37 -0.19 -17.44
CA LEU A 378 -8.73 -0.38 -16.97
C LEU A 378 -8.74 -0.78 -15.49
N LEU A 379 -9.69 -0.23 -14.73
CA LEU A 379 -9.99 -0.67 -13.39
C LEU A 379 -10.58 -2.09 -13.44
N LYS A 380 -10.20 -2.93 -12.48
CA LYS A 380 -10.69 -4.32 -12.33
C LYS A 380 -11.21 -4.54 -10.91
N GLN A 381 -12.12 -5.49 -10.75
CA GLN A 381 -12.59 -5.92 -9.43
C GLN A 381 -11.42 -6.33 -8.53
N GLY A 382 -11.47 -5.95 -7.26
CA GLY A 382 -10.42 -6.23 -6.27
C GLY A 382 -9.29 -5.18 -6.23
N MET A 383 -9.24 -4.24 -7.18
CA MET A 383 -8.30 -3.11 -7.07
C MET A 383 -8.72 -2.15 -5.96
N VAL A 384 -7.76 -1.65 -5.19
CA VAL A 384 -7.97 -0.69 -4.10
C VAL A 384 -7.26 0.60 -4.43
N PHE A 385 -7.93 1.72 -4.18
CA PHE A 385 -7.45 3.07 -4.47
C PHE A 385 -7.57 3.96 -3.24
N ALA A 386 -6.59 4.85 -3.06
CA ALA A 386 -6.72 6.11 -2.37
C ALA A 386 -7.07 7.18 -3.41
N PHE A 387 -8.05 8.04 -3.12
CA PHE A 387 -8.49 9.07 -4.06
C PHE A 387 -9.06 10.30 -3.36
N ASP A 388 -8.73 11.43 -3.94
CA ASP A 388 -9.04 12.75 -3.39
C ASP A 388 -10.27 13.39 -4.03
N GLY A 389 -10.91 14.24 -3.24
CA GLY A 389 -11.79 15.28 -3.74
C GLY A 389 -11.13 16.65 -3.55
N PHE A 390 -10.92 17.40 -4.64
CA PHE A 390 -10.15 18.63 -4.63
C PHE A 390 -10.98 19.90 -4.73
N HIS A 391 -10.56 20.94 -4.00
CA HIS A 391 -10.83 22.35 -4.30
C HIS A 391 -9.65 23.21 -3.83
N ALA A 392 -9.01 23.89 -4.76
CA ALA A 392 -7.89 24.81 -4.49
C ALA A 392 -8.30 26.26 -4.67
N TRP A 393 -7.78 27.15 -3.80
CA TRP A 393 -8.03 28.60 -3.88
C TRP A 393 -6.80 29.41 -3.54
N LYS A 394 -6.73 30.63 -4.08
CA LYS A 394 -5.71 31.60 -3.74
C LYS A 394 -6.11 32.32 -2.44
N ARG A 395 -5.21 32.31 -1.47
CA ARG A 395 -5.35 33.01 -0.18
C ARG A 395 -5.13 34.51 -0.34
N LYS A 396 -5.52 35.29 0.65
CA LYS A 396 -5.32 36.77 0.68
C LYS A 396 -3.83 37.17 0.62
N ASP A 397 -2.95 36.36 1.16
CA ASP A 397 -1.48 36.54 1.12
C ASP A 397 -0.82 36.14 -0.23
N GLY A 398 -1.63 35.71 -1.19
CA GLY A 398 -1.17 35.29 -2.52
C GLY A 398 -0.73 33.84 -2.63
N THR A 399 -0.64 33.11 -1.53
CA THR A 399 -0.35 31.67 -1.50
C THR A 399 -1.60 30.86 -1.85
N PHE A 400 -1.44 29.55 -2.01
CA PHE A 400 -2.57 28.63 -2.27
C PHE A 400 -2.87 27.77 -1.06
N LYS A 401 -4.12 27.35 -0.96
CA LYS A 401 -4.59 26.28 -0.08
C LYS A 401 -5.53 25.38 -0.86
N THR A 402 -5.39 24.08 -0.64
CA THR A 402 -6.23 23.05 -1.23
C THR A 402 -6.92 22.25 -0.13
N ILE A 403 -8.20 21.96 -0.30
CA ILE A 403 -8.84 20.82 0.33
C ILE A 403 -8.65 19.66 -0.63
N SER A 404 -8.02 18.59 -0.14
CA SER A 404 -7.77 17.33 -0.85
C SER A 404 -8.28 16.19 0.04
N VAL A 405 -9.61 16.15 0.27
CA VAL A 405 -10.17 15.13 1.16
C VAL A 405 -10.04 13.76 0.50
N GLU A 406 -9.28 12.86 1.14
CA GLU A 406 -8.89 11.58 0.57
C GLU A 406 -9.57 10.41 1.27
N GLU A 407 -10.05 9.50 0.46
CA GLU A 407 -10.76 8.30 0.88
C GLU A 407 -10.15 7.06 0.23
N MET A 408 -10.36 5.89 0.85
CA MET A 408 -10.01 4.62 0.23
C MET A 408 -11.26 3.87 -0.22
N ALA A 409 -11.18 3.27 -1.41
CA ALA A 409 -12.25 2.43 -1.97
C ALA A 409 -11.70 1.20 -2.68
N VAL A 410 -12.49 0.10 -2.66
CA VAL A 410 -12.26 -1.11 -3.44
C VAL A 410 -13.21 -1.16 -4.63
N ILE A 411 -12.70 -1.59 -5.79
CA ILE A 411 -13.54 -1.85 -6.97
C ILE A 411 -14.29 -3.17 -6.76
N THR A 412 -15.61 -3.09 -6.82
CA THR A 412 -16.52 -4.24 -6.71
C THR A 412 -16.86 -4.79 -8.10
N LYS A 413 -17.75 -5.78 -8.15
CA LYS A 413 -18.21 -6.35 -9.43
C LYS A 413 -18.90 -5.34 -10.34
N THR A 414 -19.57 -4.32 -9.78
CA THR A 414 -20.42 -3.38 -10.56
C THR A 414 -20.11 -1.91 -10.32
N GLY A 415 -19.22 -1.57 -9.37
CA GLY A 415 -18.91 -0.19 -8.99
C GLY A 415 -17.72 -0.14 -8.05
N ALA A 416 -17.81 0.70 -7.02
CA ALA A 416 -16.83 0.78 -5.94
C ALA A 416 -17.52 0.82 -4.56
N GLU A 417 -16.79 0.46 -3.52
CA GLU A 417 -17.21 0.51 -2.13
C GLU A 417 -16.13 1.22 -1.31
N TYR A 418 -16.52 2.21 -0.50
CA TYR A 418 -15.61 2.83 0.45
C TYR A 418 -15.12 1.81 1.49
N LEU A 419 -13.84 1.80 1.81
CA LEU A 419 -13.31 0.94 2.88
C LEU A 419 -13.85 1.34 4.25
N ILE A 420 -14.01 2.65 4.48
CA ILE A 420 -14.59 3.23 5.69
C ILE A 420 -15.57 4.35 5.31
N PRO A 421 -16.50 4.75 6.18
CA PRO A 421 -17.39 5.88 5.90
C PRO A 421 -16.57 7.15 5.59
N PRO A 422 -16.85 7.82 4.45
CA PRO A 422 -16.12 9.01 4.03
C PRO A 422 -16.42 10.21 4.95
N GLN A 423 -15.49 11.16 5.03
CA GLN A 423 -15.68 12.39 5.79
C GLN A 423 -16.76 13.27 5.13
N GLN A 424 -17.92 13.41 5.77
CA GLN A 424 -19.04 14.17 5.23
C GLN A 424 -18.96 15.67 5.53
N ASN A 425 -18.47 16.05 6.71
CA ASN A 425 -18.40 17.42 7.18
C ASN A 425 -16.98 17.78 7.61
N LEU A 426 -16.63 19.06 7.50
CA LEU A 426 -15.42 19.58 8.14
C LEU A 426 -15.49 19.35 9.65
N ILE A 427 -14.38 18.93 10.25
CA ILE A 427 -14.24 18.92 11.69
C ILE A 427 -14.07 20.36 12.15
N LEU A 428 -14.90 20.82 13.09
CA LEU A 428 -14.83 22.18 13.62
C LEU A 428 -14.08 22.18 14.95
N ILE A 429 -13.01 22.98 15.03
CA ILE A 429 -12.18 23.10 16.23
C ILE A 429 -12.52 24.43 16.90
N PRO A 430 -13.09 24.42 18.14
CA PRO A 430 -13.44 25.65 18.83
C PRO A 430 -12.20 26.48 19.18
N SER A 431 -12.23 27.79 18.90
CA SER A 431 -11.28 28.74 19.44
C SER A 431 -11.80 29.21 20.81
N ARG A 432 -11.05 29.00 21.88
CA ARG A 432 -11.38 29.45 23.25
C ARG A 432 -11.01 30.91 23.45
#